data_87f3b3433d8271fd7d657cdd150c19c3
#
_entry.id   87f3b3433d8271fd7d657cdd150c19c3
#
_cell.length_a   1.000
_cell.length_b   1.000
_cell.length_c   1.000
_cell.angle_alpha   90.00
_cell.angle_beta   90.00
_cell.angle_gamma   90.00
#
_symmetry.space_group_name_H-M   'P 1'
#
loop_
_entity.id
_entity.type
_entity.pdbx_description
1 polymer ?
#
loop_
_entity_poly.entity_id
_entity_poly.type
_entity_poly.pdbx_seq_one_letter_code
_entity_poly.pdbx_strand_id
1 'polypeptide(L)'
;MRTVVASSYMPTLDSGRARRTYGLVRALAAHGPIEMVYAAFGAVEVDPAFESIEGLTLHRVERPGATARLPAYARARLAGIPDDFARGIWPRLGRLATELAAPGEGRLIAEGPVAAATLLRTAAGRPAVYSAHNLESSFRHRLDADAIPRAAMERFEKLLLNGFAESWMVSPADMAGAAALAPGAKLKLVPNVVDVAAIEPVGPRHGERAVLFLADLSYEPNSQALEFLLTEAMPAIWARAGDVRLVLAGKGSAEVEAADPRVDARGFVPDLDALYAEAGCALVPLLEGGGSPLKFVEALAYGLPIVATPRAAAGLEVQAGVNYLEAEPEGDAFATAVLAALDPARGSELGAAARALAEAKYSIASLVESVAP
;
A
#
# COMPACT_ATOMS: atom_id res chain seq x y z
N MET A 1 -12.17 -24.48 -0.42
CA MET A 1 -12.14 -24.18 1.04
C MET A 1 -12.65 -22.76 1.23
N ARG A 2 -13.54 -22.49 2.21
CA ARG A 2 -14.03 -21.13 2.50
C ARG A 2 -12.92 -20.29 3.13
N THR A 3 -12.76 -19.03 2.72
CA THR A 3 -11.84 -18.10 3.37
C THR A 3 -12.61 -16.96 4.01
N VAL A 4 -12.28 -16.63 5.25
CA VAL A 4 -12.86 -15.50 5.99
C VAL A 4 -11.78 -14.43 6.15
N VAL A 5 -12.05 -13.22 5.66
CA VAL A 5 -11.16 -12.06 5.78
C VAL A 5 -11.76 -11.07 6.77
N ALA A 6 -11.06 -10.77 7.84
CA ALA A 6 -11.44 -9.72 8.79
C ALA A 6 -10.65 -8.44 8.48
N SER A 7 -11.36 -7.35 8.17
CA SER A 7 -10.75 -6.05 7.88
C SER A 7 -11.27 -4.97 8.83
N SER A 8 -10.39 -4.14 9.34
CA SER A 8 -10.78 -2.97 10.15
C SER A 8 -11.06 -1.73 9.30
N TYR A 9 -11.06 -1.88 7.99
CA TYR A 9 -11.30 -0.80 7.01
C TYR A 9 -12.48 -1.12 6.13
N MET A 10 -13.11 -0.06 5.60
CA MET A 10 -14.14 -0.16 4.59
C MET A 10 -13.56 -0.73 3.29
N PRO A 11 -14.29 -1.58 2.56
CA PRO A 11 -13.92 -2.04 1.23
C PRO A 11 -14.15 -0.94 0.20
N THR A 12 -13.15 -0.04 0.07
CA THR A 12 -13.09 1.09 -0.87
C THR A 12 -11.82 0.98 -1.72
N LEU A 13 -11.62 1.89 -2.68
CA LEU A 13 -10.41 1.98 -3.49
C LEU A 13 -9.66 3.32 -3.31
N ASP A 14 -10.01 4.08 -2.28
CA ASP A 14 -9.56 5.44 -2.04
C ASP A 14 -8.14 5.56 -1.44
N SER A 15 -7.54 4.46 -1.03
CA SER A 15 -6.22 4.45 -0.40
C SER A 15 -5.39 3.22 -0.81
N GLY A 16 -4.07 3.31 -0.65
CA GLY A 16 -3.16 2.19 -0.94
C GLY A 16 -3.49 0.93 -0.13
N ARG A 17 -3.91 1.07 1.14
CA ARG A 17 -4.35 -0.06 1.97
C ARG A 17 -5.62 -0.71 1.45
N ALA A 18 -6.58 0.09 1.03
CA ALA A 18 -7.84 -0.39 0.48
C ALA A 18 -7.62 -1.14 -0.85
N ARG A 19 -6.79 -0.61 -1.74
CA ARG A 19 -6.39 -1.27 -3.00
C ARG A 19 -5.64 -2.58 -2.76
N ARG A 20 -4.75 -2.63 -1.75
CA ARG A 20 -4.14 -3.89 -1.34
C ARG A 20 -5.19 -4.93 -0.93
N THR A 21 -6.12 -4.54 -0.06
CA THR A 21 -7.21 -5.43 0.38
C THR A 21 -8.02 -5.94 -0.81
N TYR A 22 -8.32 -5.08 -1.77
CA TYR A 22 -9.01 -5.46 -3.01
C TYR A 22 -8.24 -6.52 -3.81
N GLY A 23 -6.95 -6.28 -4.08
CA GLY A 23 -6.10 -7.23 -4.80
C GLY A 23 -6.00 -8.57 -4.07
N LEU A 24 -5.84 -8.54 -2.74
CA LEU A 24 -5.80 -9.74 -1.91
C LEU A 24 -7.11 -10.54 -1.97
N VAL A 25 -8.26 -9.88 -1.80
CA VAL A 25 -9.57 -10.53 -1.82
C VAL A 25 -9.85 -11.14 -3.20
N ARG A 26 -9.53 -10.43 -4.28
CA ARG A 26 -9.63 -10.97 -5.65
C ARG A 26 -8.77 -12.20 -5.86
N ALA A 27 -7.53 -12.18 -5.39
CA ALA A 27 -6.63 -13.33 -5.51
C ALA A 27 -7.14 -14.53 -4.69
N LEU A 28 -7.66 -14.29 -3.49
CA LEU A 28 -8.23 -15.34 -2.64
C LEU A 28 -9.51 -15.92 -3.24
N ALA A 29 -10.35 -15.12 -3.91
CA ALA A 29 -11.60 -15.56 -4.54
C ALA A 29 -11.37 -16.61 -5.65
N ALA A 30 -10.20 -16.63 -6.27
CA ALA A 30 -9.82 -17.67 -7.23
C ALA A 30 -9.72 -19.08 -6.60
N HIS A 31 -9.61 -19.18 -5.27
CA HIS A 31 -9.51 -20.44 -4.53
C HIS A 31 -10.84 -20.88 -3.87
N GLY A 32 -11.90 -20.09 -4.01
CA GLY A 32 -13.23 -20.42 -3.49
C GLY A 32 -13.93 -19.24 -2.79
N PRO A 33 -15.07 -19.50 -2.15
CA PRO A 33 -15.89 -18.44 -1.55
C PRO A 33 -15.16 -17.67 -0.45
N ILE A 34 -15.36 -16.34 -0.45
CA ILE A 34 -14.81 -15.40 0.53
C ILE A 34 -15.95 -14.79 1.35
N GLU A 35 -15.80 -14.81 2.67
CA GLU A 35 -16.62 -14.04 3.61
C GLU A 35 -15.78 -12.88 4.14
N MET A 36 -16.03 -11.66 3.74
CA MET A 36 -15.30 -10.49 4.24
C MET A 36 -16.10 -9.78 5.30
N VAL A 37 -15.58 -9.82 6.53
CA VAL A 37 -16.14 -9.07 7.67
C VAL A 37 -15.38 -7.75 7.79
N TYR A 38 -16.08 -6.65 7.64
CA TYR A 38 -15.44 -5.33 7.65
C TYR A 38 -16.08 -4.35 8.64
N ALA A 39 -15.27 -3.41 9.06
CA ALA A 39 -15.67 -2.33 9.95
C ALA A 39 -16.30 -1.19 9.16
N ALA A 40 -17.51 -0.78 9.51
CA ALA A 40 -18.21 0.31 8.85
C ALA A 40 -18.04 1.64 9.59
N PHE A 41 -17.81 2.71 8.84
CA PHE A 41 -17.63 4.07 9.33
C PHE A 41 -18.63 5.02 8.67
N GLY A 42 -19.62 5.45 9.42
CA GLY A 42 -20.58 6.45 8.94
C GLY A 42 -21.35 6.04 7.68
N ALA A 43 -21.57 6.99 6.80
CA ALA A 43 -22.31 6.81 5.55
C ALA A 43 -21.42 6.40 4.34
N VAL A 44 -20.18 6.01 4.58
CA VAL A 44 -19.31 5.53 3.50
C VAL A 44 -19.88 4.23 2.93
N GLU A 45 -20.04 4.17 1.62
CA GLU A 45 -20.53 3.00 0.91
C GLU A 45 -19.36 2.10 0.47
N VAL A 46 -19.66 0.84 0.21
CA VAL A 46 -18.72 -0.11 -0.38
C VAL A 46 -18.47 0.28 -1.83
N ASP A 47 -17.22 0.18 -2.27
CA ASP A 47 -16.90 0.40 -3.68
C ASP A 47 -17.52 -0.72 -4.55
N PRO A 48 -18.23 -0.39 -5.64
CA PRO A 48 -18.85 -1.37 -6.53
C PRO A 48 -17.87 -2.44 -7.05
N ALA A 49 -16.59 -2.13 -7.14
CA ALA A 49 -15.56 -3.10 -7.54
C ALA A 49 -15.49 -4.29 -6.58
N PHE A 50 -15.68 -4.09 -5.27
CA PHE A 50 -15.75 -5.20 -4.32
C PHE A 50 -17.02 -6.02 -4.50
N GLU A 51 -18.16 -5.39 -4.77
CA GLU A 51 -19.43 -6.08 -4.99
C GLU A 51 -19.42 -6.94 -6.26
N SER A 52 -18.58 -6.58 -7.23
CA SER A 52 -18.41 -7.34 -8.48
C SER A 52 -17.51 -8.59 -8.36
N ILE A 53 -16.85 -8.81 -7.22
CA ILE A 53 -15.99 -9.98 -7.04
C ILE A 53 -16.87 -11.25 -6.88
N GLU A 54 -16.78 -12.16 -7.83
CA GLU A 54 -17.51 -13.41 -7.79
C GLU A 54 -17.12 -14.25 -6.55
N GLY A 55 -18.10 -14.75 -5.83
CA GLY A 55 -17.90 -15.55 -4.63
C GLY A 55 -17.57 -14.75 -3.37
N LEU A 56 -17.57 -13.42 -3.41
CA LEU A 56 -17.41 -12.57 -2.23
C LEU A 56 -18.76 -12.26 -1.56
N THR A 57 -18.83 -12.52 -0.25
CA THR A 57 -19.94 -12.08 0.61
C THR A 57 -19.42 -11.07 1.60
N LEU A 58 -20.08 -9.90 1.68
CA LEU A 58 -19.69 -8.78 2.51
C LEU A 58 -20.53 -8.72 3.79
N HIS A 59 -19.87 -8.73 4.94
CA HIS A 59 -20.49 -8.63 6.27
C HIS A 59 -20.13 -7.32 6.94
N ARG A 60 -21.07 -6.40 6.97
CA ARG A 60 -20.91 -5.08 7.58
C ARG A 60 -21.03 -5.15 9.10
N VAL A 61 -20.05 -4.63 9.81
CA VAL A 61 -20.08 -4.48 11.28
C VAL A 61 -20.00 -3.00 11.63
N GLU A 62 -21.09 -2.47 12.16
CA GLU A 62 -21.17 -1.07 12.57
C GLU A 62 -20.24 -0.75 13.72
N ARG A 63 -19.57 0.39 13.64
CA ARG A 63 -18.69 0.88 14.70
C ARG A 63 -19.51 1.20 15.94
N PRO A 64 -19.23 0.59 17.10
CA PRO A 64 -19.92 0.93 18.33
C PRO A 64 -19.61 2.36 18.79
N GLY A 65 -20.54 2.99 19.48
CA GLY A 65 -20.35 4.32 20.07
C GLY A 65 -19.13 4.37 21.02
N ALA A 66 -18.64 5.58 21.30
CA ALA A 66 -17.41 5.79 22.07
C ALA A 66 -17.42 5.08 23.44
N THR A 67 -18.52 5.18 24.19
CA THR A 67 -18.67 4.55 25.50
C THR A 67 -18.65 3.02 25.43
N ALA A 68 -19.27 2.43 24.41
CA ALA A 68 -19.30 0.97 24.23
C ALA A 68 -17.91 0.40 23.83
N ARG A 69 -17.00 1.23 23.34
CA ARG A 69 -15.61 0.83 23.01
C ARG A 69 -14.67 0.85 24.21
N LEU A 70 -14.95 1.63 25.26
CA LEU A 70 -14.05 1.81 26.40
C LEU A 70 -13.55 0.50 27.03
N PRO A 71 -14.39 -0.54 27.27
CA PRO A 71 -13.89 -1.78 27.86
C PRO A 71 -12.90 -2.53 26.96
N ALA A 72 -13.13 -2.55 25.64
CA ALA A 72 -12.24 -3.21 24.68
C ALA A 72 -10.92 -2.43 24.55
N TYR A 73 -11.01 -1.12 24.46
CA TYR A 73 -9.87 -0.21 24.44
C TYR A 73 -9.00 -0.35 25.70
N ALA A 74 -9.59 -0.26 26.90
CA ALA A 74 -8.85 -0.38 28.15
C ALA A 74 -8.11 -1.72 28.26
N ARG A 75 -8.78 -2.82 27.90
CA ARG A 75 -8.14 -4.15 27.86
C ARG A 75 -7.00 -4.23 26.85
N ALA A 76 -7.14 -3.57 25.69
CA ALA A 76 -6.10 -3.51 24.68
C ALA A 76 -4.87 -2.76 25.20
N ARG A 77 -5.08 -1.61 25.83
CA ARG A 77 -4.01 -0.80 26.43
C ARG A 77 -3.27 -1.56 27.55
N LEU A 78 -4.01 -2.25 28.42
CA LEU A 78 -3.43 -3.11 29.46
C LEU A 78 -2.61 -4.29 28.89
N ALA A 79 -2.97 -4.76 27.69
CA ALA A 79 -2.20 -5.78 26.97
C ALA A 79 -1.01 -5.21 26.18
N GLY A 80 -0.69 -3.91 26.34
CA GLY A 80 0.45 -3.26 25.67
C GLY A 80 0.23 -2.89 24.22
N ILE A 81 -1.01 -2.92 23.71
CA ILE A 81 -1.32 -2.50 22.35
C ILE A 81 -1.27 -0.97 22.30
N PRO A 82 -0.51 -0.38 21.36
CA PRO A 82 -0.42 1.07 21.23
C PRO A 82 -1.78 1.72 20.97
N ASP A 83 -1.91 3.00 21.36
CA ASP A 83 -3.18 3.73 21.37
C ASP A 83 -3.91 3.72 20.03
N ASP A 84 -3.21 4.03 18.96
CA ASP A 84 -3.76 4.10 17.60
C ASP A 84 -4.41 2.80 17.14
N PHE A 85 -3.81 1.66 17.50
CA PHE A 85 -4.35 0.34 17.18
C PHE A 85 -5.44 -0.08 18.18
N ALA A 86 -5.27 0.24 19.46
CA ALA A 86 -6.23 -0.09 20.52
C ALA A 86 -7.61 0.53 20.27
N ARG A 87 -7.65 1.76 19.74
CA ARG A 87 -8.91 2.47 19.39
C ARG A 87 -9.70 1.78 18.28
N GLY A 88 -9.06 0.97 17.46
CA GLY A 88 -9.66 0.25 16.34
C GLY A 88 -10.13 -1.17 16.66
N ILE A 89 -9.90 -1.68 17.87
CA ILE A 89 -10.27 -3.05 18.22
C ILE A 89 -11.79 -3.20 18.41
N TRP A 90 -12.38 -4.12 17.63
CA TRP A 90 -13.80 -4.39 17.63
C TRP A 90 -14.11 -5.88 17.92
N PRO A 91 -14.42 -6.24 19.16
CA PRO A 91 -14.68 -7.62 19.50
C PRO A 91 -15.83 -8.27 18.72
N ARG A 92 -16.85 -7.50 18.29
CA ARG A 92 -17.96 -8.00 17.48
C ARG A 92 -17.49 -8.42 16.09
N LEU A 93 -16.61 -7.63 15.45
CA LEU A 93 -16.02 -7.97 14.16
C LEU A 93 -15.23 -9.28 14.26
N GLY A 94 -14.36 -9.39 15.26
CA GLY A 94 -13.57 -10.59 15.47
C GLY A 94 -14.41 -11.84 15.78
N ARG A 95 -15.47 -11.71 16.59
CA ARG A 95 -16.39 -12.83 16.87
C ARG A 95 -17.10 -13.30 15.62
N LEU A 96 -17.68 -12.38 14.83
CA LEU A 96 -18.36 -12.73 13.59
C LEU A 96 -17.41 -13.43 12.60
N ALA A 97 -16.20 -12.88 12.42
CA ALA A 97 -15.20 -13.51 11.55
C ALA A 97 -14.83 -14.93 12.04
N THR A 98 -14.71 -15.12 13.35
CA THR A 98 -14.41 -16.41 13.97
C THR A 98 -15.57 -17.41 13.82
N GLU A 99 -16.80 -16.94 13.94
CA GLU A 99 -18.02 -17.77 13.74
C GLU A 99 -18.15 -18.22 12.28
N LEU A 100 -17.93 -17.34 11.31
CA LEU A 100 -17.97 -17.66 9.88
C LEU A 100 -16.86 -18.62 9.46
N ALA A 101 -15.70 -18.57 10.13
CA ALA A 101 -14.58 -19.48 9.92
C ALA A 101 -14.75 -20.79 10.73
N ALA A 102 -15.89 -21.46 10.66
CA ALA A 102 -16.22 -22.64 11.46
C ALA A 102 -15.09 -23.69 11.52
N PRO A 103 -14.98 -24.50 12.60
CA PRO A 103 -13.87 -25.45 12.78
C PRO A 103 -13.75 -26.45 11.62
N GLY A 104 -12.54 -26.52 11.04
CA GLY A 104 -12.21 -27.54 10.03
C GLY A 104 -12.56 -27.15 8.57
N GLU A 105 -13.29 -26.05 8.34
CA GLU A 105 -13.80 -25.72 7.01
C GLU A 105 -13.31 -24.39 6.43
N GLY A 106 -12.59 -23.53 7.21
CA GLY A 106 -12.27 -22.19 6.80
C GLY A 106 -10.88 -21.70 7.19
N ARG A 107 -10.26 -20.94 6.30
CA ARG A 107 -9.06 -20.14 6.55
C ARG A 107 -9.49 -18.79 7.11
N LEU A 108 -8.88 -18.34 8.21
CA LEU A 108 -9.16 -17.05 8.82
C LEU A 108 -7.97 -16.11 8.60
N ILE A 109 -8.22 -14.95 8.01
CA ILE A 109 -7.19 -13.95 7.68
C ILE A 109 -7.53 -12.63 8.37
N ALA A 110 -6.56 -12.08 9.08
CA ALA A 110 -6.60 -10.74 9.64
C ALA A 110 -5.91 -9.76 8.67
N GLU A 111 -6.65 -8.89 8.03
CA GLU A 111 -6.12 -7.89 7.11
C GLU A 111 -5.78 -6.61 7.88
N GLY A 112 -4.48 -6.38 8.04
CA GLY A 112 -3.90 -5.27 8.78
C GLY A 112 -3.79 -5.47 10.30
N PRO A 113 -2.98 -4.63 10.98
CA PRO A 113 -2.60 -4.81 12.39
C PRO A 113 -3.77 -4.67 13.36
N VAL A 114 -4.78 -3.85 13.05
CA VAL A 114 -5.96 -3.66 13.91
C VAL A 114 -6.88 -4.90 13.88
N ALA A 115 -7.10 -5.47 12.69
CA ALA A 115 -7.85 -6.71 12.55
C ALA A 115 -7.11 -7.87 13.23
N ALA A 116 -5.78 -7.93 13.08
CA ALA A 116 -4.94 -8.90 13.76
C ALA A 116 -5.04 -8.78 15.28
N ALA A 117 -4.90 -7.59 15.85
CA ALA A 117 -5.08 -7.34 17.28
C ALA A 117 -6.48 -7.71 17.77
N THR A 118 -7.51 -7.55 16.93
CA THR A 118 -8.88 -7.95 17.23
C THR A 118 -9.01 -9.47 17.26
N LEU A 119 -8.48 -10.19 16.27
CA LEU A 119 -8.55 -11.65 16.16
C LEU A 119 -7.74 -12.37 17.22
N LEU A 120 -6.57 -11.88 17.61
CA LEU A 120 -5.79 -12.43 18.74
C LEU A 120 -6.63 -12.58 20.01
N ARG A 121 -7.65 -11.74 20.17
CA ARG A 121 -8.51 -11.70 21.37
C ARG A 121 -9.82 -12.48 21.19
N THR A 122 -10.20 -12.80 19.97
CA THR A 122 -11.51 -13.41 19.66
C THR A 122 -11.41 -14.77 18.98
N ALA A 123 -10.30 -15.08 18.33
CA ALA A 123 -10.14 -16.33 17.57
C ALA A 123 -9.92 -17.59 18.43
N ALA A 124 -9.80 -17.44 19.76
CA ALA A 124 -9.76 -18.55 20.72
C ALA A 124 -8.75 -19.67 20.35
N GLY A 125 -7.54 -19.28 19.92
CA GLY A 125 -6.47 -20.24 19.56
C GLY A 125 -6.63 -20.91 18.19
N ARG A 126 -7.57 -20.48 17.37
CA ARG A 126 -7.70 -20.99 15.98
C ARG A 126 -6.51 -20.55 15.13
N PRO A 127 -5.99 -21.43 14.27
CA PRO A 127 -4.99 -21.03 13.29
C PRO A 127 -5.54 -19.92 12.39
N ALA A 128 -4.84 -18.81 12.36
CA ALA A 128 -5.20 -17.66 11.53
C ALA A 128 -3.95 -17.10 10.86
N VAL A 129 -4.13 -16.37 9.76
CA VAL A 129 -3.08 -15.67 9.04
C VAL A 129 -3.15 -14.19 9.37
N TYR A 130 -2.01 -13.57 9.61
CA TYR A 130 -1.88 -12.12 9.70
C TYR A 130 -1.37 -11.58 8.35
N SER A 131 -2.18 -10.82 7.64
CA SER A 131 -1.77 -10.07 6.45
C SER A 131 -1.34 -8.67 6.86
N ALA A 132 -0.03 -8.42 6.92
CA ALA A 132 0.53 -7.12 7.29
C ALA A 132 0.43 -6.13 6.13
N HIS A 133 0.24 -4.84 6.45
CA HIS A 133 0.35 -3.77 5.45
C HIS A 133 1.79 -3.29 5.29
N ASN A 134 2.59 -3.44 6.32
CA ASN A 134 4.02 -3.13 6.42
C ASN A 134 4.53 -3.59 7.78
N LEU A 135 5.82 -3.48 8.03
CA LEU A 135 6.40 -3.55 9.36
C LEU A 135 6.34 -2.16 10.00
N GLU A 136 5.38 -1.93 10.89
CA GLU A 136 5.05 -0.61 11.45
C GLU A 136 6.24 0.04 12.20
N SER A 137 7.07 -0.77 12.89
CA SER A 137 8.27 -0.29 13.60
C SER A 137 9.39 0.19 12.66
N SER A 138 9.30 -0.11 11.37
CA SER A 138 10.25 0.39 10.36
C SER A 138 10.00 1.85 9.95
N PHE A 139 8.89 2.45 10.37
CA PHE A 139 8.55 3.84 10.04
C PHE A 139 9.12 4.84 11.04
N ARG A 140 10.05 5.68 10.60
CA ARG A 140 10.66 6.72 11.45
C ARG A 140 9.66 7.74 11.96
N HIS A 141 8.77 8.22 11.08
CA HIS A 141 7.79 9.26 11.41
C HIS A 141 6.81 8.86 12.52
N ARG A 142 6.58 7.58 12.75
CA ARG A 142 5.78 7.07 13.86
C ARG A 142 6.56 6.95 15.17
N LEU A 143 7.85 7.24 15.13
CA LEU A 143 8.79 7.05 16.23
C LEU A 143 9.25 8.39 16.83
N ASP A 144 8.87 9.54 16.24
CA ASP A 144 9.25 10.87 16.70
C ASP A 144 8.23 11.48 17.67
N ALA A 145 8.71 12.33 18.53
CA ALA A 145 8.15 13.16 19.60
C ALA A 145 6.76 12.86 20.22
N ASP A 146 5.70 12.76 19.45
CA ASP A 146 4.34 12.38 19.91
C ASP A 146 3.99 10.93 19.51
N ALA A 147 4.94 10.22 18.97
CA ALA A 147 4.78 8.90 18.40
C ALA A 147 4.86 7.80 19.45
N ILE A 148 4.33 6.66 19.08
CA ILE A 148 4.45 5.41 19.84
C ILE A 148 5.95 5.09 20.01
N PRO A 149 6.47 4.92 21.24
CA PRO A 149 7.86 4.55 21.45
C PRO A 149 8.20 3.28 20.64
N ARG A 150 9.33 3.30 19.95
CA ARG A 150 9.79 2.20 19.09
C ARG A 150 9.67 0.84 19.78
N ALA A 151 10.16 0.75 21.02
CA ALA A 151 10.09 -0.47 21.80
C ALA A 151 8.64 -0.95 22.08
N ALA A 152 7.66 -0.05 22.14
CA ALA A 152 6.26 -0.40 22.29
C ALA A 152 5.69 -0.93 20.97
N MET A 153 6.07 -0.34 19.84
CA MET A 153 5.70 -0.82 18.51
C MET A 153 6.30 -2.20 18.22
N GLU A 154 7.60 -2.38 18.48
CA GLU A 154 8.28 -3.67 18.30
C GLU A 154 7.66 -4.77 19.18
N ARG A 155 7.30 -4.45 20.43
CA ARG A 155 6.57 -5.41 21.30
C ARG A 155 5.20 -5.77 20.74
N PHE A 156 4.48 -4.80 20.21
CA PHE A 156 3.18 -5.04 19.60
C PHE A 156 3.29 -5.90 18.34
N GLU A 157 4.21 -5.59 17.44
CA GLU A 157 4.46 -6.39 16.24
C GLU A 157 4.92 -7.81 16.57
N LYS A 158 5.82 -7.96 17.55
CA LYS A 158 6.23 -9.27 18.05
C LYS A 158 5.04 -10.08 18.58
N LEU A 159 4.10 -9.43 19.24
CA LEU A 159 2.86 -10.05 19.69
C LEU A 159 2.01 -10.54 18.51
N LEU A 160 1.89 -9.73 17.43
CA LEU A 160 1.16 -10.11 16.22
C LEU A 160 1.87 -11.27 15.53
N LEU A 161 3.16 -11.13 15.23
CA LEU A 161 3.95 -12.14 14.48
C LEU A 161 3.95 -13.52 15.14
N ASN A 162 4.02 -13.58 16.48
CA ASN A 162 3.99 -14.83 17.21
C ASN A 162 2.56 -15.35 17.53
N GLY A 163 1.56 -14.52 17.35
CA GLY A 163 0.17 -14.86 17.69
C GLY A 163 -0.60 -15.52 16.54
N PHE A 164 -0.03 -15.58 15.35
CA PHE A 164 -0.65 -16.16 14.16
C PHE A 164 0.12 -17.38 13.65
N ALA A 165 -0.60 -18.29 12.98
CA ALA A 165 0.01 -19.49 12.40
C ALA A 165 0.96 -19.15 11.24
N GLU A 166 0.69 -18.05 10.53
CA GLU A 166 1.50 -17.51 9.45
C GLU A 166 1.30 -16.00 9.37
N SER A 167 2.33 -15.26 9.00
CA SER A 167 2.26 -13.81 8.75
C SER A 167 2.73 -13.49 7.33
N TRP A 168 1.91 -12.74 6.61
CA TRP A 168 2.18 -12.31 5.24
C TRP A 168 2.77 -10.91 5.25
N MET A 169 3.98 -10.78 4.75
CA MET A 169 4.70 -9.52 4.66
C MET A 169 4.66 -8.99 3.22
N VAL A 170 4.63 -7.66 3.08
CA VAL A 170 4.44 -7.03 1.76
C VAL A 170 5.74 -6.83 0.99
N SER A 171 6.88 -6.92 1.65
CA SER A 171 8.18 -6.67 1.03
C SER A 171 9.28 -7.57 1.58
N PRO A 172 10.37 -7.79 0.82
CA PRO A 172 11.56 -8.48 1.33
C PRO A 172 12.16 -7.77 2.54
N ALA A 173 12.14 -6.44 2.58
CA ALA A 173 12.64 -5.65 3.71
C ALA A 173 11.80 -5.87 4.98
N ASP A 174 10.45 -5.87 4.85
CA ASP A 174 9.56 -6.17 5.97
C ASP A 174 9.72 -7.61 6.44
N MET A 175 9.92 -8.57 5.52
CA MET A 175 10.22 -9.96 5.89
C MET A 175 11.51 -10.07 6.72
N ALA A 176 12.58 -9.41 6.30
CA ALA A 176 13.85 -9.43 7.03
C ALA A 176 13.70 -8.79 8.41
N GLY A 177 13.02 -7.65 8.51
CA GLY A 177 12.72 -6.99 9.79
C GLY A 177 11.85 -7.84 10.71
N ALA A 178 10.79 -8.45 10.18
CA ALA A 178 9.90 -9.34 10.94
C ALA A 178 10.63 -10.60 11.43
N ALA A 179 11.49 -11.19 10.60
CA ALA A 179 12.32 -12.34 10.99
C ALA A 179 13.31 -12.00 12.11
N ALA A 180 13.91 -10.80 12.06
CA ALA A 180 14.78 -10.31 13.14
C ALA A 180 13.98 -10.04 14.44
N LEU A 181 12.78 -9.50 14.32
CA LEU A 181 11.91 -9.17 15.46
C LEU A 181 11.30 -10.42 16.12
N ALA A 182 10.89 -11.41 15.33
CA ALA A 182 10.25 -12.64 15.76
C ALA A 182 10.82 -13.87 15.01
N PRO A 183 12.00 -14.38 15.40
CA PRO A 183 12.70 -15.44 14.67
C PRO A 183 11.94 -16.77 14.54
N GLY A 184 10.91 -16.98 15.38
CA GLY A 184 10.06 -18.18 15.33
C GLY A 184 8.79 -18.01 14.49
N ALA A 185 8.51 -16.84 13.97
CA ALA A 185 7.32 -16.58 13.18
C ALA A 185 7.42 -17.22 11.78
N LYS A 186 6.34 -17.85 11.33
CA LYS A 186 6.25 -18.32 9.96
C LYS A 186 5.88 -17.16 9.04
N LEU A 187 6.81 -16.75 8.21
CA LEU A 187 6.67 -15.60 7.32
C LEU A 187 6.51 -16.03 5.86
N LYS A 188 5.71 -15.29 5.11
CA LYS A 188 5.51 -15.45 3.66
C LYS A 188 5.49 -14.09 2.98
N LEU A 189 6.13 -13.97 1.82
CA LEU A 189 6.05 -12.76 1.00
C LEU A 189 4.71 -12.76 0.23
N VAL A 190 3.92 -11.73 0.44
CA VAL A 190 2.63 -11.49 -0.24
C VAL A 190 2.59 -10.01 -0.61
N PRO A 191 3.15 -9.65 -1.77
CA PRO A 191 3.36 -8.26 -2.17
C PRO A 191 2.04 -7.53 -2.44
N ASN A 192 2.12 -6.22 -2.54
CA ASN A 192 1.05 -5.40 -3.10
C ASN A 192 0.96 -5.69 -4.60
N VAL A 193 -0.27 -5.82 -5.10
CA VAL A 193 -0.55 -6.08 -6.51
C VAL A 193 -1.60 -5.11 -7.05
N VAL A 194 -1.63 -5.00 -8.36
CA VAL A 194 -2.67 -4.28 -9.10
C VAL A 194 -3.34 -5.21 -10.12
N ASP A 195 -4.50 -4.82 -10.61
CA ASP A 195 -5.18 -5.56 -11.69
C ASP A 195 -4.53 -5.25 -13.04
N VAL A 196 -3.33 -5.81 -13.25
CA VAL A 196 -2.54 -5.59 -14.47
C VAL A 196 -3.32 -5.97 -15.73
N ALA A 197 -4.21 -6.96 -15.64
CA ALA A 197 -5.04 -7.37 -16.77
C ALA A 197 -6.10 -6.33 -17.17
N ALA A 198 -6.54 -5.51 -16.23
CA ALA A 198 -7.49 -4.42 -16.48
C ALA A 198 -6.80 -3.12 -16.91
N ILE A 199 -5.48 -3.02 -16.76
CA ILE A 199 -4.69 -1.83 -17.11
C ILE A 199 -4.11 -2.00 -18.52
N GLU A 200 -4.55 -1.17 -19.46
CA GLU A 200 -3.90 -1.05 -20.76
C GLU A 200 -2.56 -0.30 -20.61
N PRO A 201 -1.44 -0.88 -21.06
CA PRO A 201 -0.17 -0.20 -20.96
C PRO A 201 -0.16 1.04 -21.87
N VAL A 202 0.10 2.19 -21.27
CA VAL A 202 0.16 3.45 -22.02
C VAL A 202 1.56 3.72 -22.58
N GLY A 203 2.59 3.19 -21.93
CA GLY A 203 3.99 3.48 -22.23
C GLY A 203 4.33 4.97 -22.05
N PRO A 204 5.58 5.37 -22.28
CA PRO A 204 5.95 6.77 -22.23
C PRO A 204 5.40 7.51 -23.45
N ARG A 205 4.72 8.63 -23.23
CA ARG A 205 4.32 9.51 -24.33
C ARG A 205 5.54 10.23 -24.89
N HIS A 206 5.89 9.89 -26.12
CA HIS A 206 6.97 10.58 -26.83
C HIS A 206 6.54 12.00 -27.18
N GLY A 207 7.33 12.97 -26.74
CA GLY A 207 7.09 14.39 -26.98
C GLY A 207 6.34 15.13 -25.85
N GLU A 208 5.66 14.43 -24.95
CA GLU A 208 5.11 15.06 -23.74
C GLU A 208 6.14 14.99 -22.62
N ARG A 209 6.55 16.16 -22.13
CA ARG A 209 7.52 16.25 -21.03
C ARG A 209 6.80 16.51 -19.71
N ALA A 210 5.78 15.70 -19.44
CA ALA A 210 5.08 15.70 -18.18
C ALA A 210 5.61 14.58 -17.27
N VAL A 211 5.95 14.92 -16.04
CA VAL A 211 6.33 13.96 -15.01
C VAL A 211 5.22 13.89 -13.95
N LEU A 212 4.83 12.68 -13.58
CA LEU A 212 3.69 12.45 -12.69
C LEU A 212 4.15 12.13 -11.27
N PHE A 213 3.64 12.88 -10.29
CA PHE A 213 3.68 12.53 -8.88
C PHE A 213 2.27 12.29 -8.36
N LEU A 214 1.89 11.02 -8.18
CA LEU A 214 0.60 10.60 -7.62
C LEU A 214 0.75 10.29 -6.12
N ALA A 215 0.05 11.04 -5.25
CA ALA A 215 0.22 10.91 -3.82
C ALA A 215 -0.99 11.37 -3.00
N ASP A 216 -1.28 10.66 -1.90
CA ASP A 216 -2.08 11.18 -0.79
C ASP A 216 -1.17 12.03 0.11
N LEU A 217 -1.34 13.33 0.10
CA LEU A 217 -0.52 14.28 0.86
C LEU A 217 -0.88 14.32 2.35
N SER A 218 -1.94 13.65 2.78
CA SER A 218 -2.19 13.46 4.22
C SER A 218 -1.22 12.45 4.86
N TYR A 219 -0.47 11.71 4.05
CA TYR A 219 0.58 10.80 4.49
C TYR A 219 1.93 11.49 4.42
N GLU A 220 2.54 11.71 5.57
CA GLU A 220 3.73 12.55 5.73
C GLU A 220 4.91 12.22 4.78
N PRO A 221 5.31 10.96 4.54
CA PRO A 221 6.35 10.67 3.56
C PRO A 221 6.06 11.17 2.15
N ASN A 222 4.79 11.30 1.77
CA ASN A 222 4.42 11.89 0.49
C ASN A 222 4.56 13.41 0.49
N SER A 223 4.26 14.08 1.62
CA SER A 223 4.45 15.53 1.75
C SER A 223 5.92 15.90 1.73
N GLN A 224 6.77 15.14 2.42
CA GLN A 224 8.23 15.31 2.38
C GLN A 224 8.78 15.08 0.96
N ALA A 225 8.28 14.06 0.26
CA ALA A 225 8.65 13.80 -1.14
C ALA A 225 8.24 14.95 -2.06
N LEU A 226 7.06 15.54 -1.85
CA LEU A 226 6.62 16.72 -2.60
C LEU A 226 7.49 17.94 -2.30
N GLU A 227 7.84 18.18 -1.03
CA GLU A 227 8.75 19.26 -0.64
C GLU A 227 10.08 19.14 -1.38
N PHE A 228 10.70 17.95 -1.36
CA PHE A 228 11.92 17.68 -2.13
C PHE A 228 11.73 17.94 -3.64
N LEU A 229 10.61 17.50 -4.22
CA LEU A 229 10.33 17.77 -5.63
C LEU A 229 10.27 19.25 -5.92
N LEU A 230 9.55 20.04 -5.13
CA LEU A 230 9.34 21.47 -5.38
C LEU A 230 10.56 22.33 -5.07
N THR A 231 11.36 21.96 -4.05
CA THR A 231 12.49 22.78 -3.59
C THR A 231 13.82 22.42 -4.22
N GLU A 232 14.01 21.18 -4.67
CA GLU A 232 15.29 20.69 -5.19
C GLU A 232 15.20 20.08 -6.59
N ALA A 233 14.38 19.04 -6.77
CA ALA A 233 14.39 18.25 -7.99
C ALA A 233 13.84 19.04 -9.20
N MET A 234 12.66 19.65 -9.08
CA MET A 234 12.06 20.40 -10.20
C MET A 234 12.86 21.60 -10.60
N PRO A 235 13.39 22.46 -9.69
CA PRO A 235 14.33 23.53 -10.06
C PRO A 235 15.54 23.03 -10.86
N ALA A 236 16.16 21.92 -10.45
CA ALA A 236 17.29 21.34 -11.17
C ALA A 236 16.89 20.76 -12.54
N ILE A 237 15.70 20.17 -12.68
CA ILE A 237 15.14 19.73 -13.95
C ILE A 237 14.89 20.92 -14.86
N TRP A 238 14.23 21.98 -14.36
CA TRP A 238 13.89 23.17 -15.15
C TRP A 238 15.09 23.98 -15.58
N ALA A 239 16.18 23.96 -14.84
CA ALA A 239 17.44 24.57 -15.24
C ALA A 239 18.03 23.92 -16.50
N ARG A 240 17.74 22.64 -16.75
CA ARG A 240 18.24 21.86 -17.90
C ARG A 240 17.20 21.68 -19.01
N ALA A 241 15.92 21.69 -18.65
CA ALA A 241 14.77 21.42 -19.52
C ALA A 241 13.54 22.19 -19.02
N GLY A 242 13.46 23.45 -19.45
CA GLY A 242 12.46 24.41 -18.95
C GLY A 242 11.01 24.11 -19.35
N ASP A 243 10.79 23.16 -20.25
CA ASP A 243 9.49 22.73 -20.77
C ASP A 243 8.88 21.53 -20.01
N VAL A 244 9.59 20.93 -19.05
CA VAL A 244 9.08 19.83 -18.23
C VAL A 244 7.99 20.32 -17.29
N ARG A 245 6.83 19.67 -17.27
CA ARG A 245 5.72 19.96 -16.36
C ARG A 245 5.64 18.89 -15.24
N LEU A 246 5.34 19.31 -14.02
CA LEU A 246 4.99 18.41 -12.92
C LEU A 246 3.47 18.29 -12.85
N VAL A 247 2.95 17.10 -13.10
CA VAL A 247 1.55 16.75 -12.82
C VAL A 247 1.49 16.18 -11.41
N LEU A 248 0.84 16.90 -10.51
CA LEU A 248 0.63 16.53 -9.12
C LEU A 248 -0.81 16.11 -8.91
N ALA A 249 -1.05 14.85 -8.58
CA ALA A 249 -2.38 14.30 -8.39
C ALA A 249 -2.52 13.53 -7.07
N GLY A 250 -3.75 13.40 -6.60
CA GLY A 250 -4.11 12.69 -5.38
C GLY A 250 -4.67 13.60 -4.31
N LYS A 251 -5.07 13.00 -3.20
CA LYS A 251 -5.71 13.73 -2.10
C LYS A 251 -4.77 14.79 -1.51
N GLY A 252 -5.29 16.01 -1.32
CA GLY A 252 -4.55 17.15 -0.79
C GLY A 252 -3.70 17.88 -1.82
N SER A 253 -3.63 17.41 -3.07
CA SER A 253 -2.80 18.09 -4.07
C SER A 253 -3.45 19.35 -4.64
N ALA A 254 -4.78 19.49 -4.60
CA ALA A 254 -5.47 20.70 -5.04
C ALA A 254 -5.18 21.92 -4.15
N GLU A 255 -4.82 21.68 -2.90
CA GLU A 255 -4.49 22.73 -1.93
C GLU A 255 -3.02 23.19 -2.02
N VAL A 256 -2.23 22.59 -2.91
CA VAL A 256 -0.81 22.97 -3.09
C VAL A 256 -0.74 24.27 -3.88
N GLU A 257 -0.35 25.34 -3.20
CA GLU A 257 -0.04 26.62 -3.82
C GLU A 257 1.34 26.57 -4.46
N ALA A 258 1.40 26.20 -5.75
CA ALA A 258 2.65 26.20 -6.48
C ALA A 258 2.90 27.57 -7.11
N ALA A 259 4.06 28.17 -6.80
CA ALA A 259 4.46 29.46 -7.38
C ALA A 259 4.84 29.36 -8.87
N ASP A 260 5.17 28.16 -9.36
CA ASP A 260 5.59 27.92 -10.74
C ASP A 260 4.43 27.39 -11.59
N PRO A 261 4.10 28.03 -12.72
CA PRO A 261 2.98 27.61 -13.59
C PRO A 261 3.18 26.24 -14.27
N ARG A 262 4.37 25.64 -14.19
CA ARG A 262 4.66 24.30 -14.68
C ARG A 262 4.22 23.20 -13.72
N VAL A 263 3.74 23.54 -12.53
CA VAL A 263 3.13 22.60 -11.60
C VAL A 263 1.63 22.60 -11.81
N ASP A 264 1.09 21.47 -12.26
CA ASP A 264 -0.32 21.23 -12.51
C ASP A 264 -0.90 20.38 -11.36
N ALA A 265 -1.47 21.06 -10.36
CA ALA A 265 -2.01 20.45 -9.14
C ALA A 265 -3.51 20.14 -9.32
N ARG A 266 -3.86 18.85 -9.46
CA ARG A 266 -5.21 18.40 -9.92
C ARG A 266 -6.14 17.93 -8.81
N GLY A 267 -5.66 17.70 -7.60
CA GLY A 267 -6.47 17.08 -6.57
C GLY A 267 -6.70 15.59 -6.81
N PHE A 268 -7.79 15.08 -6.29
CA PHE A 268 -8.18 13.69 -6.51
C PHE A 268 -8.63 13.47 -7.96
N VAL A 269 -7.99 12.52 -8.64
CA VAL A 269 -8.29 12.16 -10.04
C VAL A 269 -8.89 10.75 -10.04
N PRO A 270 -10.14 10.56 -10.43
CA PRO A 270 -10.79 9.25 -10.46
C PRO A 270 -10.33 8.38 -11.65
N ASP A 271 -10.02 9.00 -12.78
CA ASP A 271 -9.56 8.33 -14.01
C ASP A 271 -8.03 8.28 -14.02
N LEU A 272 -7.50 7.16 -13.51
CA LEU A 272 -6.05 6.94 -13.49
C LEU A 272 -5.50 6.60 -14.89
N ASP A 273 -6.29 5.96 -15.76
CA ASP A 273 -5.84 5.61 -17.11
C ASP A 273 -5.51 6.89 -17.91
N ALA A 274 -6.41 7.87 -17.86
CA ALA A 274 -6.17 9.18 -18.47
C ALA A 274 -4.97 9.89 -17.83
N LEU A 275 -4.84 9.84 -16.51
CA LEU A 275 -3.73 10.49 -15.77
C LEU A 275 -2.38 9.90 -16.16
N TYR A 276 -2.25 8.57 -16.13
CA TYR A 276 -0.99 7.90 -16.51
C TYR A 276 -0.69 8.06 -18.01
N ALA A 277 -1.71 8.12 -18.87
CA ALA A 277 -1.55 8.32 -20.30
C ALA A 277 -0.96 9.69 -20.68
N GLU A 278 -1.04 10.68 -19.80
CA GLU A 278 -0.43 12.00 -20.04
C GLU A 278 1.05 12.06 -19.64
N ALA A 279 1.54 11.09 -18.88
CA ALA A 279 2.87 11.14 -18.30
C ALA A 279 3.94 10.54 -19.24
N GLY A 280 5.08 11.20 -19.33
CA GLY A 280 6.30 10.64 -19.92
C GLY A 280 7.10 9.82 -18.91
N CYS A 281 6.91 10.08 -17.59
CA CYS A 281 7.63 9.42 -16.53
C CYS A 281 6.86 9.54 -15.20
N ALA A 282 6.91 8.52 -14.36
CA ALA A 282 6.38 8.55 -13.00
C ALA A 282 7.50 8.79 -11.97
N LEU A 283 7.21 9.60 -10.95
CA LEU A 283 8.16 9.94 -9.88
C LEU A 283 7.75 9.30 -8.56
N VAL A 284 8.69 8.61 -7.91
CA VAL A 284 8.48 8.03 -6.58
C VAL A 284 9.65 8.41 -5.64
N PRO A 285 9.79 9.70 -5.28
CA PRO A 285 10.94 10.23 -4.56
C PRO A 285 10.77 10.13 -3.04
N LEU A 286 10.34 8.98 -2.51
CA LEU A 286 10.14 8.80 -1.08
C LEU A 286 11.47 8.85 -0.33
N LEU A 287 11.56 9.72 0.67
CA LEU A 287 12.72 9.87 1.55
C LEU A 287 12.60 8.93 2.75
N GLU A 288 11.38 8.70 3.19
CA GLU A 288 11.02 7.83 4.31
C GLU A 288 9.83 6.94 3.95
N GLY A 289 9.45 6.06 4.85
CA GLY A 289 8.35 5.13 4.66
C GLY A 289 8.81 3.68 4.60
N GLY A 290 7.89 2.77 4.47
CA GLY A 290 8.15 1.33 4.38
C GLY A 290 7.12 0.64 3.48
N GLY A 291 7.16 -0.70 3.46
CA GLY A 291 6.27 -1.48 2.64
C GLY A 291 6.62 -1.40 1.15
N SER A 292 5.61 -1.63 0.32
CA SER A 292 5.69 -1.63 -1.14
C SER A 292 4.79 -0.50 -1.67
N PRO A 293 5.35 0.62 -2.19
CA PRO A 293 4.56 1.75 -2.64
C PRO A 293 3.66 1.38 -3.83
N LEU A 294 2.34 1.40 -3.66
CA LEU A 294 1.40 1.05 -4.73
C LEU A 294 1.54 1.93 -5.97
N LYS A 295 1.84 3.23 -5.81
CA LYS A 295 2.11 4.13 -6.95
C LYS A 295 3.27 3.66 -7.83
N PHE A 296 4.26 2.97 -7.24
CA PHE A 296 5.34 2.36 -8.01
C PHE A 296 4.83 1.16 -8.81
N VAL A 297 4.06 0.27 -8.16
CA VAL A 297 3.47 -0.91 -8.79
C VAL A 297 2.47 -0.52 -9.90
N GLU A 298 1.68 0.53 -9.67
CA GLU A 298 0.78 1.10 -10.68
C GLU A 298 1.58 1.61 -11.89
N ALA A 299 2.64 2.41 -11.68
CA ALA A 299 3.47 2.90 -12.76
C ALA A 299 4.16 1.77 -13.55
N LEU A 300 4.58 0.68 -12.87
CA LEU A 300 5.04 -0.54 -13.54
C LEU A 300 3.96 -1.13 -14.44
N ALA A 301 2.72 -1.22 -13.95
CA ALA A 301 1.60 -1.79 -14.68
C ALA A 301 1.19 -0.95 -15.90
N TYR A 302 1.27 0.38 -15.81
CA TYR A 302 1.06 1.26 -16.96
C TYR A 302 2.21 1.25 -17.98
N GLY A 303 3.32 0.61 -17.65
CA GLY A 303 4.50 0.55 -18.52
C GLY A 303 5.20 1.90 -18.67
N LEU A 304 5.15 2.74 -17.63
CA LEU A 304 5.87 4.01 -17.63
C LEU A 304 7.30 3.86 -17.12
N PRO A 305 8.24 4.66 -17.65
CA PRO A 305 9.53 4.86 -16.97
C PRO A 305 9.29 5.40 -15.57
N ILE A 306 10.05 4.92 -14.61
CA ILE A 306 9.94 5.33 -13.21
C ILE A 306 11.27 5.88 -12.75
N VAL A 307 11.26 7.04 -12.10
CA VAL A 307 12.40 7.55 -11.36
C VAL A 307 12.07 7.51 -9.87
N ALA A 308 12.90 6.84 -9.10
CA ALA A 308 12.64 6.58 -7.70
C ALA A 308 13.91 6.66 -6.86
N THR A 309 13.74 7.01 -5.59
CA THR A 309 14.82 6.91 -4.60
C THR A 309 15.10 5.45 -4.22
N PRO A 310 16.30 5.11 -3.72
CA PRO A 310 16.58 3.79 -3.16
C PRO A 310 15.56 3.38 -2.09
N ARG A 311 15.07 4.35 -1.32
CA ARG A 311 14.05 4.12 -0.28
C ARG A 311 12.72 3.64 -0.85
N ALA A 312 12.27 4.24 -1.93
CA ALA A 312 11.01 3.85 -2.59
C ALA A 312 11.09 2.45 -3.21
N ALA A 313 12.26 2.08 -3.73
CA ALA A 313 12.49 0.78 -4.36
C ALA A 313 12.73 -0.37 -3.36
N ALA A 314 13.19 -0.07 -2.13
CA ALA A 314 13.60 -1.06 -1.13
C ALA A 314 12.50 -2.08 -0.76
N GLY A 315 11.23 -1.73 -0.96
CA GLY A 315 10.08 -2.58 -0.72
C GLY A 315 9.67 -3.47 -1.89
N LEU A 316 10.40 -3.44 -3.01
CA LEU A 316 10.03 -4.09 -4.26
C LEU A 316 11.17 -4.97 -4.78
N GLU A 317 10.84 -5.99 -5.53
CA GLU A 317 11.82 -6.80 -6.28
C GLU A 317 12.07 -6.17 -7.66
N VAL A 318 12.63 -4.98 -7.67
CA VAL A 318 12.97 -4.19 -8.87
C VAL A 318 14.49 -4.08 -9.02
N GLN A 319 14.94 -3.87 -10.24
CA GLN A 319 16.36 -3.71 -10.58
C GLN A 319 16.61 -2.32 -11.17
N ALA A 320 17.47 -1.55 -10.50
CA ALA A 320 17.91 -0.24 -10.98
C ALA A 320 18.56 -0.32 -12.37
N GLY A 321 18.24 0.61 -13.23
CA GLY A 321 18.70 0.64 -14.62
C GLY A 321 17.98 -0.34 -15.55
N VAL A 322 17.08 -1.20 -15.05
CA VAL A 322 16.29 -2.14 -15.84
C VAL A 322 14.80 -1.82 -15.79
N ASN A 323 14.20 -1.85 -14.58
CA ASN A 323 12.77 -1.62 -14.41
C ASN A 323 12.46 -0.16 -14.01
N TYR A 324 13.45 0.57 -13.53
CA TYR A 324 13.35 1.96 -13.09
C TYR A 324 14.75 2.61 -13.11
N LEU A 325 14.79 3.92 -13.00
CA LEU A 325 16.03 4.64 -12.73
C LEU A 325 16.08 5.02 -11.26
N GLU A 326 17.15 4.60 -10.59
CA GLU A 326 17.43 4.98 -9.23
C GLU A 326 18.14 6.33 -9.17
N ALA A 327 17.71 7.20 -8.29
CA ALA A 327 18.37 8.47 -8.03
C ALA A 327 18.38 8.76 -6.52
N GLU A 328 19.53 9.18 -6.01
CA GLU A 328 19.62 9.73 -4.67
C GLU A 328 18.74 11.00 -4.57
N PRO A 329 18.22 11.32 -3.37
CA PRO A 329 17.36 12.49 -3.14
C PRO A 329 18.17 13.79 -3.15
N GLU A 330 18.83 14.05 -4.24
CA GLU A 330 19.60 15.26 -4.53
C GLU A 330 19.11 15.83 -5.87
N GLY A 331 18.89 17.14 -5.93
CA GLY A 331 18.27 17.78 -7.09
C GLY A 331 18.91 17.44 -8.43
N ASP A 332 20.23 17.50 -8.52
CA ASP A 332 21.00 17.22 -9.76
C ASP A 332 21.00 15.74 -10.15
N ALA A 333 21.12 14.84 -9.19
CA ALA A 333 21.06 13.40 -9.43
C ALA A 333 19.66 13.01 -9.94
N PHE A 334 18.62 13.51 -9.26
CA PHE A 334 17.24 13.25 -9.64
C PHE A 334 16.90 13.84 -11.02
N ALA A 335 17.33 15.08 -11.31
CA ALA A 335 17.16 15.70 -12.61
C ALA A 335 17.82 14.88 -13.74
N THR A 336 19.01 14.35 -13.52
CA THR A 336 19.71 13.50 -14.49
C THR A 336 18.90 12.24 -14.82
N ALA A 337 18.38 11.58 -13.81
CA ALA A 337 17.56 10.38 -13.97
C ALA A 337 16.22 10.69 -14.68
N VAL A 338 15.55 11.80 -14.32
CA VAL A 338 14.29 12.21 -14.96
C VAL A 338 14.50 12.51 -16.43
N LEU A 339 15.54 13.26 -16.79
CA LEU A 339 15.83 13.58 -18.20
C LEU A 339 16.21 12.33 -19.01
N ALA A 340 16.89 11.36 -18.41
CA ALA A 340 17.15 10.07 -19.02
C ALA A 340 15.88 9.21 -19.18
N ALA A 341 14.94 9.27 -18.24
CA ALA A 341 13.65 8.59 -18.33
C ALA A 341 12.75 9.19 -19.42
N LEU A 342 12.86 10.51 -19.65
CA LEU A 342 12.15 11.22 -20.72
C LEU A 342 12.79 11.09 -22.11
N ASP A 343 13.97 10.46 -22.21
CA ASP A 343 14.54 10.09 -23.50
C ASP A 343 13.66 9.01 -24.17
N PRO A 344 13.23 9.18 -25.42
CA PRO A 344 12.28 8.26 -26.06
C PRO A 344 12.76 6.80 -26.13
N ALA A 345 14.02 6.56 -26.45
CA ALA A 345 14.55 5.20 -26.56
C ALA A 345 14.69 4.56 -25.16
N ARG A 346 15.29 5.28 -24.23
CA ARG A 346 15.50 4.82 -22.87
C ARG A 346 14.18 4.64 -22.11
N GLY A 347 13.26 5.59 -22.26
CA GLY A 347 11.92 5.51 -21.67
C GLY A 347 11.15 4.29 -22.16
N SER A 348 11.20 3.99 -23.46
CA SER A 348 10.53 2.79 -24.01
C SER A 348 11.11 1.49 -23.46
N GLU A 349 12.43 1.38 -23.33
CA GLU A 349 13.08 0.20 -22.74
C GLU A 349 12.64 0.00 -21.28
N LEU A 350 12.70 1.06 -20.47
CA LEU A 350 12.31 1.03 -19.07
C LEU A 350 10.83 0.69 -18.89
N GLY A 351 9.95 1.31 -19.68
CA GLY A 351 8.51 1.07 -19.62
C GLY A 351 8.15 -0.36 -20.01
N ALA A 352 8.76 -0.92 -21.05
CA ALA A 352 8.54 -2.31 -21.43
C ALA A 352 9.01 -3.29 -20.33
N ALA A 353 10.19 -3.06 -19.76
CA ALA A 353 10.71 -3.89 -18.67
C ALA A 353 9.88 -3.72 -17.39
N ALA A 354 9.37 -2.51 -17.11
CA ALA A 354 8.47 -2.25 -15.99
C ALA A 354 7.17 -3.05 -16.14
N ARG A 355 6.51 -2.99 -17.29
CA ARG A 355 5.29 -3.75 -17.58
C ARG A 355 5.49 -5.26 -17.45
N ALA A 356 6.53 -5.80 -18.04
CA ALA A 356 6.86 -7.23 -17.95
C ALA A 356 7.03 -7.69 -16.47
N LEU A 357 7.66 -6.86 -15.64
CA LEU A 357 7.81 -7.14 -14.22
C LEU A 357 6.46 -7.09 -13.49
N ALA A 358 5.60 -6.11 -13.79
CA ALA A 358 4.26 -6.02 -13.21
C ALA A 358 3.43 -7.27 -13.50
N GLU A 359 3.44 -7.74 -14.75
CA GLU A 359 2.76 -8.97 -15.17
C GLU A 359 3.28 -10.20 -14.42
N ALA A 360 4.59 -10.32 -14.28
CA ALA A 360 5.22 -11.48 -13.67
C ALA A 360 5.08 -11.54 -12.14
N LYS A 361 5.12 -10.38 -11.43
CA LYS A 361 5.24 -10.37 -9.96
C LYS A 361 4.17 -9.56 -9.24
N TYR A 362 3.56 -8.58 -9.88
CA TYR A 362 2.68 -7.60 -9.23
C TYR A 362 1.25 -7.62 -9.77
N SER A 363 0.88 -8.67 -10.50
CA SER A 363 -0.48 -8.89 -10.97
C SER A 363 -1.32 -9.67 -9.95
N ILE A 364 -2.66 -9.54 -10.03
CA ILE A 364 -3.56 -10.40 -9.24
C ILE A 364 -3.29 -11.88 -9.57
N ALA A 365 -3.00 -12.21 -10.83
CA ALA A 365 -2.70 -13.59 -11.25
C ALA A 365 -1.47 -14.16 -10.53
N SER A 366 -0.38 -13.39 -10.40
CA SER A 366 0.80 -13.81 -9.64
C SER A 366 0.53 -13.99 -8.15
N LEU A 367 -0.38 -13.17 -7.60
CA LEU A 367 -0.77 -13.27 -6.19
C LEU A 367 -1.62 -14.51 -5.90
N VAL A 368 -2.45 -14.96 -6.86
CA VAL A 368 -3.26 -16.19 -6.71
C VAL A 368 -2.39 -17.37 -6.31
N GLU A 369 -1.26 -17.59 -6.99
CA GLU A 369 -0.33 -18.66 -6.63
C GLU A 369 0.25 -18.48 -5.22
N SER A 370 0.57 -17.23 -4.86
CA SER A 370 1.16 -16.91 -3.57
C SER A 370 0.21 -17.13 -2.39
N VAL A 371 -1.11 -16.98 -2.56
CA VAL A 371 -2.09 -17.10 -1.47
C VAL A 371 -2.84 -18.43 -1.48
N ALA A 372 -2.41 -19.38 -2.28
CA ALA A 372 -2.98 -20.74 -2.31
C ALA A 372 -3.01 -21.34 -0.88
N PRO A 373 -4.04 -22.16 -0.56
CA PRO A 373 -4.23 -22.80 0.74
C PRO A 373 -3.09 -23.69 1.19
#